data_88ea0955f919f8a003e5ab8d6fa8b69b
#
_entry.id   88ea0955f919f8a003e5ab8d6fa8b69b
#
_cell.length_a   1.000
_cell.length_b   1.000
_cell.length_c   1.000
_cell.angle_alpha   90.00
_cell.angle_beta   90.00
_cell.angle_gamma   90.00
#
_symmetry.space_group_name_H-M   'P 1'
#
loop_
_entity.id
_entity.type
_entity.pdbx_description
1 polymer ?
#
loop_
_entity_poly.entity_id
_entity_poly.type
_entity_poly.pdbx_seq_one_letter_code
_entity_poly.pdbx_strand_id
1 'polypeptide(L)'
;MDSQVIYAILASFITVLVVTPLVIKLAFKIGATDKPNARKVHQKIMPRLGGLAIFIGVAVGFVVGGLYEQRMLSITLGAIIIVIIGILDDMYELSAKVKFGGQLLVAIMIVKSGLLVQILYIPILGDTELGWLAYPITVFWIVGITNAINLIDGLDGLSAGISSIVLATLAYMAFTSPWGTGTAIILPLALIALASTLGFLFYNFHPAKIFMGDTGALFLGYCISVISLLGLYKSVTLFSFIVPVIILGVPVFDTTFAIIRRIVNKKPISAPDKSHLHHRLLAMGFSHRKTVLIIYAFGIFFSVNAIIFSSATLWLSITLLFVLIFFTEILAEVIGLVHERYKPLISFYKKVKKRED
;
A
#
# COMPACT_ATOMS: atom_id res chain seq x y z
N MET A 1 -17.96 12.32 -15.46
CA MET A 1 -17.73 10.90 -15.13
C MET A 1 -18.80 10.09 -15.84
N ASP A 2 -18.43 9.07 -16.58
CA ASP A 2 -19.39 8.23 -17.31
C ASP A 2 -20.32 7.54 -16.32
N SER A 3 -21.61 7.38 -16.67
CA SER A 3 -22.61 6.67 -15.86
C SER A 3 -22.19 5.22 -15.56
N GLN A 4 -21.51 4.58 -16.51
CA GLN A 4 -20.98 3.23 -16.35
C GLN A 4 -19.97 3.11 -15.21
N VAL A 5 -19.09 4.12 -15.04
CA VAL A 5 -18.12 4.15 -13.93
C VAL A 5 -18.84 4.28 -12.58
N ILE A 6 -19.92 5.09 -12.53
CA ILE A 6 -20.73 5.22 -11.30
C ILE A 6 -21.37 3.87 -10.93
N TYR A 7 -21.97 3.18 -11.90
CA TYR A 7 -22.54 1.85 -11.66
C TYR A 7 -21.48 0.83 -11.22
N ALA A 8 -20.26 0.89 -11.77
CA ALA A 8 -19.15 0.02 -11.38
C ALA A 8 -18.74 0.25 -9.91
N ILE A 9 -18.64 1.50 -9.49
CA ILE A 9 -18.30 1.89 -8.11
C ILE A 9 -19.40 1.37 -7.15
N LEU A 10 -20.66 1.64 -7.44
CA LEU A 10 -21.78 1.21 -6.61
C LEU A 10 -21.88 -0.31 -6.54
N ALA A 11 -21.74 -1.00 -7.69
CA ALA A 11 -21.75 -2.45 -7.75
C ALA A 11 -20.62 -3.06 -6.92
N SER A 12 -19.40 -2.51 -7.02
CA SER A 12 -18.25 -2.94 -6.23
C SER A 12 -18.52 -2.79 -4.72
N PHE A 13 -18.95 -1.61 -4.28
CA PHE A 13 -19.23 -1.31 -2.88
C PHE A 13 -20.32 -2.23 -2.29
N ILE A 14 -21.45 -2.33 -2.99
CA ILE A 14 -22.60 -3.15 -2.55
C ILE A 14 -22.21 -4.63 -2.51
N THR A 15 -21.49 -5.11 -3.53
CA THR A 15 -21.03 -6.50 -3.58
C THR A 15 -20.22 -6.84 -2.34
N VAL A 16 -19.26 -6.00 -1.94
CA VAL A 16 -18.45 -6.26 -0.74
C VAL A 16 -19.32 -6.30 0.52
N LEU A 17 -20.25 -5.38 0.67
CA LEU A 17 -21.15 -5.37 1.83
C LEU A 17 -21.98 -6.66 1.93
N VAL A 18 -22.46 -7.19 0.80
CA VAL A 18 -23.27 -8.42 0.76
C VAL A 18 -22.42 -9.68 0.89
N VAL A 19 -21.24 -9.70 0.26
CA VAL A 19 -20.38 -10.90 0.19
C VAL A 19 -19.56 -11.09 1.48
N THR A 20 -19.18 -10.02 2.18
CA THR A 20 -18.34 -10.15 3.39
C THR A 20 -18.95 -11.07 4.46
N PRO A 21 -20.25 -11.01 4.81
CA PRO A 21 -20.85 -11.97 5.74
C PRO A 21 -20.78 -13.43 5.26
N LEU A 22 -20.85 -13.67 3.94
CA LEU A 22 -20.71 -15.00 3.37
C LEU A 22 -19.27 -15.50 3.45
N VAL A 23 -18.31 -14.59 3.19
CA VAL A 23 -16.87 -14.89 3.33
C VAL A 23 -16.50 -15.19 4.78
N ILE A 24 -17.10 -14.51 5.77
CA ILE A 24 -16.92 -14.86 7.19
C ILE A 24 -17.31 -16.32 7.44
N LYS A 25 -18.49 -16.75 6.98
CA LYS A 25 -18.95 -18.13 7.13
C LYS A 25 -18.04 -19.12 6.39
N LEU A 26 -17.61 -18.77 5.18
CA LEU A 26 -16.67 -19.57 4.40
C LEU A 26 -15.34 -19.74 5.12
N ALA A 27 -14.76 -18.67 5.66
CA ALA A 27 -13.49 -18.68 6.37
C ALA A 27 -13.52 -19.65 7.57
N PHE A 28 -14.60 -19.65 8.36
CA PHE A 28 -14.77 -20.63 9.43
C PHE A 28 -14.91 -22.06 8.91
N LYS A 29 -15.63 -22.25 7.78
CA LYS A 29 -15.84 -23.58 7.19
C LYS A 29 -14.56 -24.22 6.67
N ILE A 30 -13.68 -23.43 6.02
CA ILE A 30 -12.42 -23.92 5.42
C ILE A 30 -11.22 -23.82 6.37
N GLY A 31 -11.41 -23.26 7.58
CA GLY A 31 -10.35 -23.15 8.58
C GLY A 31 -9.39 -21.95 8.34
N ALA A 32 -9.72 -21.01 7.44
CA ALA A 32 -8.96 -19.76 7.25
C ALA A 32 -9.23 -18.81 8.43
N THR A 33 -8.69 -19.14 9.59
CA THR A 33 -8.97 -18.44 10.85
C THR A 33 -7.70 -18.17 11.62
N ASP A 34 -7.65 -17.01 12.26
CA ASP A 34 -6.56 -16.62 13.14
C ASP A 34 -6.90 -16.98 14.60
N LYS A 35 -6.09 -17.87 15.19
CA LYS A 35 -6.26 -18.31 16.58
C LYS A 35 -5.50 -17.39 17.52
N PRO A 36 -6.08 -17.02 18.68
CA PRO A 36 -5.38 -16.26 19.70
C PRO A 36 -4.11 -16.98 20.16
N ASN A 37 -3.03 -16.23 20.32
CA ASN A 37 -1.83 -16.70 20.98
C ASN A 37 -1.21 -15.57 21.81
N ALA A 38 -0.22 -15.86 22.65
CA ALA A 38 0.45 -14.89 23.54
C ALA A 38 1.11 -13.68 22.80
N ARG A 39 1.15 -13.70 21.47
CA ARG A 39 1.77 -12.65 20.64
C ARG A 39 0.76 -11.75 19.95
N LYS A 40 -0.55 -12.11 19.96
CA LYS A 40 -1.63 -11.45 19.19
C LYS A 40 -2.50 -10.59 20.12
N VAL A 41 -3.04 -9.52 19.58
CA VAL A 41 -3.84 -8.53 20.32
C VAL A 41 -5.28 -9.03 20.54
N HIS A 42 -5.80 -9.88 19.65
CA HIS A 42 -7.16 -10.39 19.75
C HIS A 42 -7.29 -11.62 20.66
N GLN A 43 -8.43 -11.75 21.33
CA GLN A 43 -8.73 -12.83 22.29
C GLN A 43 -9.71 -13.88 21.75
N LYS A 44 -10.29 -13.67 20.58
CA LYS A 44 -11.26 -14.56 19.94
C LYS A 44 -10.69 -15.10 18.64
N ILE A 45 -11.16 -16.27 18.18
CA ILE A 45 -10.85 -16.79 16.86
C ILE A 45 -11.47 -15.84 15.83
N MET A 46 -10.65 -15.31 14.94
CA MET A 46 -11.06 -14.33 13.93
C MET A 46 -10.97 -14.95 12.53
N PRO A 47 -12.01 -14.77 11.68
CA PRO A 47 -11.92 -15.16 10.28
C PRO A 47 -10.89 -14.27 9.56
N ARG A 48 -10.04 -14.89 8.73
CA ARG A 48 -8.90 -14.25 8.07
C ARG A 48 -8.95 -14.51 6.56
N LEU A 49 -9.98 -14.00 5.89
CA LEU A 49 -10.17 -14.19 4.44
C LEU A 49 -10.81 -12.94 3.81
N GLY A 50 -10.71 -11.79 4.48
CA GLY A 50 -11.41 -10.57 4.07
C GLY A 50 -11.02 -10.08 2.67
N GLY A 51 -9.80 -10.36 2.24
CA GLY A 51 -9.34 -10.04 0.91
C GLY A 51 -10.13 -10.70 -0.22
N LEU A 52 -10.71 -11.87 0.01
CA LEU A 52 -11.59 -12.49 -0.98
C LEU A 52 -12.85 -11.65 -1.25
N ALA A 53 -13.42 -11.04 -0.21
CA ALA A 53 -14.55 -10.13 -0.40
C ALA A 53 -14.16 -8.87 -1.20
N ILE A 54 -12.98 -8.29 -0.89
CA ILE A 54 -12.44 -7.15 -1.64
C ILE A 54 -12.24 -7.54 -3.11
N PHE A 55 -11.60 -8.68 -3.38
CA PHE A 55 -11.36 -9.17 -4.74
C PHE A 55 -12.65 -9.36 -5.52
N ILE A 56 -13.67 -10.00 -4.93
CA ILE A 56 -14.97 -10.21 -5.58
C ILE A 56 -15.63 -8.85 -5.90
N GLY A 57 -15.58 -7.90 -4.97
CA GLY A 57 -16.10 -6.56 -5.21
C GLY A 57 -15.39 -5.84 -6.36
N VAL A 58 -14.05 -5.90 -6.41
CA VAL A 58 -13.27 -5.34 -7.51
C VAL A 58 -13.59 -6.05 -8.82
N ALA A 59 -13.69 -7.38 -8.83
CA ALA A 59 -14.02 -8.15 -10.03
C ALA A 59 -15.39 -7.79 -10.60
N VAL A 60 -16.42 -7.65 -9.76
CA VAL A 60 -17.76 -7.21 -10.17
C VAL A 60 -17.70 -5.78 -10.73
N GLY A 61 -17.06 -4.86 -10.02
CA GLY A 61 -16.88 -3.49 -10.51
C GLY A 61 -16.13 -3.42 -11.84
N PHE A 62 -15.09 -4.24 -12.02
CA PHE A 62 -14.32 -4.35 -13.25
C PHE A 62 -15.18 -4.81 -14.44
N VAL A 63 -16.02 -5.81 -14.22
CA VAL A 63 -16.96 -6.32 -15.27
C VAL A 63 -18.04 -5.29 -15.58
N VAL A 64 -18.69 -4.71 -14.58
CA VAL A 64 -19.74 -3.69 -14.75
C VAL A 64 -19.17 -2.43 -15.43
N GLY A 65 -17.91 -2.08 -15.12
CA GLY A 65 -17.22 -0.95 -15.76
C GLY A 65 -16.76 -1.21 -17.19
N GLY A 66 -16.93 -2.43 -17.73
CA GLY A 66 -16.48 -2.78 -19.10
C GLY A 66 -14.96 -2.76 -19.26
N LEU A 67 -14.18 -2.82 -18.16
CA LEU A 67 -12.73 -2.63 -18.20
C LEU A 67 -11.99 -3.84 -18.80
N TYR A 68 -12.65 -4.99 -18.91
CA TYR A 68 -12.12 -6.20 -19.57
C TYR A 68 -11.84 -6.01 -21.07
N GLU A 69 -12.49 -5.04 -21.72
CA GLU A 69 -12.25 -4.68 -23.12
C GLU A 69 -10.89 -3.97 -23.32
N GLN A 70 -10.29 -3.47 -22.27
CA GLN A 70 -9.03 -2.70 -22.30
C GLN A 70 -7.78 -3.58 -22.41
N ARG A 71 -7.88 -4.85 -22.80
CA ARG A 71 -6.77 -5.81 -22.96
C ARG A 71 -5.90 -5.95 -21.69
N MET A 72 -6.51 -5.98 -20.53
CA MET A 72 -5.84 -6.05 -19.23
C MET A 72 -5.60 -7.50 -18.76
N LEU A 73 -5.44 -8.44 -19.70
CA LEU A 73 -5.35 -9.87 -19.39
C LEU A 73 -4.25 -10.19 -18.37
N SER A 74 -3.03 -9.67 -18.58
CA SER A 74 -1.90 -9.95 -17.67
C SER A 74 -2.14 -9.40 -16.27
N ILE A 75 -2.77 -8.22 -16.16
CA ILE A 75 -3.11 -7.60 -14.88
C ILE A 75 -4.17 -8.44 -14.16
N THR A 76 -5.21 -8.87 -14.88
CA THR A 76 -6.28 -9.70 -14.30
C THR A 76 -5.77 -11.06 -13.86
N LEU A 77 -4.94 -11.73 -14.69
CA LEU A 77 -4.32 -13.00 -14.31
C LEU A 77 -3.39 -12.85 -13.10
N GLY A 78 -2.62 -11.75 -13.05
CA GLY A 78 -1.77 -11.44 -11.90
C GLY A 78 -2.59 -11.27 -10.62
N ALA A 79 -3.71 -10.56 -10.69
CA ALA A 79 -4.62 -10.40 -9.56
C ALA A 79 -5.16 -11.76 -9.05
N ILE A 80 -5.60 -12.63 -9.96
CA ILE A 80 -6.09 -13.97 -9.62
C ILE A 80 -4.99 -14.80 -8.94
N ILE A 81 -3.77 -14.81 -9.50
CA ILE A 81 -2.64 -15.57 -8.92
C ILE A 81 -2.31 -15.05 -7.52
N ILE A 82 -2.23 -13.73 -7.33
CA ILE A 82 -1.95 -13.13 -6.02
C ILE A 82 -3.03 -13.50 -4.99
N VAL A 83 -4.30 -13.47 -5.39
CA VAL A 83 -5.42 -13.86 -4.51
C VAL A 83 -5.34 -15.33 -4.14
N ILE A 84 -5.03 -16.23 -5.09
CA ILE A 84 -4.85 -17.66 -4.81
C ILE A 84 -3.71 -17.87 -3.81
N ILE A 85 -2.57 -17.22 -4.00
CA ILE A 85 -1.44 -17.29 -3.06
C ILE A 85 -1.86 -16.80 -1.68
N GLY A 86 -2.59 -15.69 -1.59
CA GLY A 86 -3.08 -15.15 -0.33
C GLY A 86 -4.06 -16.10 0.38
N ILE A 87 -5.02 -16.70 -0.35
CA ILE A 87 -5.94 -17.69 0.21
C ILE A 87 -5.19 -18.90 0.77
N LEU A 88 -4.22 -19.42 0.01
CA LEU A 88 -3.39 -20.53 0.46
C LEU A 88 -2.56 -20.17 1.70
N ASP A 89 -2.08 -18.93 1.78
CA ASP A 89 -1.36 -18.45 2.96
C ASP A 89 -2.28 -18.29 4.18
N ASP A 90 -3.47 -17.75 4.00
CA ASP A 90 -4.47 -17.59 5.06
C ASP A 90 -4.95 -18.95 5.62
N MET A 91 -4.89 -20.03 4.81
CA MET A 91 -5.25 -21.40 5.22
C MET A 91 -4.09 -22.20 5.79
N TYR A 92 -2.89 -22.07 5.19
CA TYR A 92 -1.77 -23.01 5.43
C TYR A 92 -0.51 -22.34 5.97
N GLU A 93 -0.49 -21.02 6.17
CA GLU A 93 0.69 -20.26 6.62
C GLU A 93 1.94 -20.56 5.77
N LEU A 94 1.90 -20.18 4.49
CA LEU A 94 2.97 -20.43 3.52
C LEU A 94 4.30 -19.80 3.97
N SER A 95 5.41 -20.43 3.61
CA SER A 95 6.72 -19.85 3.85
C SER A 95 6.92 -18.53 3.07
N ALA A 96 7.69 -17.60 3.65
CA ALA A 96 8.01 -16.33 2.99
C ALA A 96 8.64 -16.51 1.60
N LYS A 97 9.40 -17.59 1.37
CA LYS A 97 10.00 -17.91 0.07
C LYS A 97 8.95 -18.25 -0.99
N VAL A 98 7.91 -19.00 -0.63
CA VAL A 98 6.82 -19.38 -1.55
C VAL A 98 6.01 -18.14 -1.92
N LYS A 99 5.63 -17.31 -0.94
CA LYS A 99 4.94 -16.03 -1.20
C LYS A 99 5.76 -15.12 -2.10
N PHE A 100 7.03 -14.95 -1.80
CA PHE A 100 7.93 -14.13 -2.62
C PHE A 100 8.08 -14.67 -4.04
N GLY A 101 8.23 -16.00 -4.21
CA GLY A 101 8.30 -16.64 -5.52
C GLY A 101 7.06 -16.41 -6.38
N GLY A 102 5.87 -16.49 -5.77
CA GLY A 102 4.62 -16.19 -6.47
C GLY A 102 4.47 -14.70 -6.85
N GLN A 103 4.84 -13.79 -5.98
CA GLN A 103 4.87 -12.36 -6.28
C GLN A 103 5.86 -12.04 -7.41
N LEU A 104 7.03 -12.66 -7.39
CA LEU A 104 8.05 -12.51 -8.42
C LEU A 104 7.55 -13.01 -9.78
N LEU A 105 6.89 -14.16 -9.83
CA LEU A 105 6.28 -14.71 -11.04
C LEU A 105 5.27 -13.72 -11.63
N VAL A 106 4.38 -13.18 -10.80
CA VAL A 106 3.38 -12.19 -11.24
C VAL A 106 4.06 -10.91 -11.72
N ALA A 107 5.06 -10.40 -11.00
CA ALA A 107 5.79 -9.20 -11.41
C ALA A 107 6.49 -9.39 -12.76
N ILE A 108 7.13 -10.55 -13.00
CA ILE A 108 7.76 -10.89 -14.28
C ILE A 108 6.70 -10.96 -15.40
N MET A 109 5.53 -11.52 -15.13
CA MET A 109 4.43 -11.60 -16.10
C MET A 109 3.94 -10.20 -16.50
N ILE A 110 3.79 -9.29 -15.55
CA ILE A 110 3.41 -7.88 -15.81
C ILE A 110 4.48 -7.18 -16.65
N VAL A 111 5.74 -7.33 -16.26
CA VAL A 111 6.88 -6.76 -16.99
C VAL A 111 6.94 -7.27 -18.42
N LYS A 112 6.73 -8.57 -18.66
CA LYS A 112 6.68 -9.17 -20.01
C LYS A 112 5.48 -8.71 -20.83
N SER A 113 4.39 -8.24 -20.21
CA SER A 113 3.26 -7.63 -20.93
C SER A 113 3.53 -6.20 -21.41
N GLY A 114 4.71 -5.65 -21.11
CA GLY A 114 5.12 -4.31 -21.53
C GLY A 114 4.80 -3.20 -20.55
N LEU A 115 4.23 -3.50 -19.37
CA LEU A 115 4.02 -2.51 -18.33
C LEU A 115 5.34 -2.31 -17.55
N LEU A 116 6.06 -1.23 -17.88
CA LEU A 116 7.41 -0.94 -17.38
C LEU A 116 7.53 0.51 -16.94
N VAL A 117 8.35 0.77 -15.94
CA VAL A 117 8.88 2.12 -15.64
C VAL A 117 9.98 2.41 -16.67
N GLN A 118 9.66 3.08 -17.77
CA GLN A 118 10.60 3.31 -18.88
C GLN A 118 11.45 4.55 -18.66
N ILE A 119 10.88 5.60 -18.10
CA ILE A 119 11.52 6.90 -17.93
C ILE A 119 11.54 7.25 -16.44
N LEU A 120 12.70 7.67 -15.97
CA LEU A 120 12.88 8.25 -14.64
C LEU A 120 13.38 9.67 -14.78
N TYR A 121 12.66 10.63 -14.22
CA TYR A 121 13.16 12.00 -14.16
C TYR A 121 14.18 12.14 -13.01
N ILE A 122 15.39 12.52 -13.38
CA ILE A 122 16.48 12.84 -12.45
C ILE A 122 16.68 14.36 -12.47
N PRO A 123 16.63 15.08 -11.32
CA PRO A 123 16.62 16.55 -11.26
C PRO A 123 17.74 17.27 -12.02
N ILE A 124 18.88 16.62 -12.24
CA ILE A 124 20.05 17.23 -12.93
C ILE A 124 20.16 16.73 -14.37
N LEU A 125 19.70 15.50 -14.63
CA LEU A 125 19.85 14.84 -15.93
C LEU A 125 18.59 14.95 -16.81
N GLY A 126 17.45 15.37 -16.24
CA GLY A 126 16.16 15.39 -16.92
C GLY A 126 15.55 13.99 -17.07
N ASP A 127 14.78 13.82 -18.15
CA ASP A 127 14.15 12.54 -18.50
C ASP A 127 15.23 11.53 -18.91
N THR A 128 15.40 10.52 -18.08
CA THR A 128 16.40 9.48 -18.27
C THR A 128 15.72 8.15 -18.63
N GLU A 129 15.99 7.65 -19.81
CA GLU A 129 15.52 6.32 -20.21
C GLU A 129 16.28 5.24 -19.45
N LEU A 130 15.53 4.37 -18.78
CA LEU A 130 16.10 3.30 -17.96
C LEU A 130 16.64 2.12 -18.77
N GLY A 131 16.25 1.99 -20.05
CA GLY A 131 16.64 0.88 -20.87
C GLY A 131 16.37 -0.47 -20.20
N TRP A 132 17.40 -1.33 -20.10
CA TRP A 132 17.25 -2.63 -19.45
C TRP A 132 16.97 -2.57 -17.94
N LEU A 133 17.32 -1.47 -17.27
CA LEU A 133 17.03 -1.26 -15.84
C LEU A 133 15.52 -1.11 -15.56
N ALA A 134 14.71 -0.78 -16.57
CA ALA A 134 13.25 -0.73 -16.46
C ALA A 134 12.68 -2.07 -15.94
N TYR A 135 13.25 -3.19 -16.34
CA TYR A 135 12.78 -4.53 -15.95
C TYR A 135 12.95 -4.79 -14.44
N PRO A 136 14.14 -4.77 -13.88
CA PRO A 136 14.33 -5.02 -12.45
C PRO A 136 13.69 -3.94 -11.56
N ILE A 137 13.66 -2.68 -11.97
CA ILE A 137 13.02 -1.61 -11.21
C ILE A 137 11.52 -1.84 -11.12
N THR A 138 10.86 -2.23 -12.23
CA THR A 138 9.42 -2.52 -12.23
C THR A 138 9.10 -3.75 -11.40
N VAL A 139 9.90 -4.81 -11.48
CA VAL A 139 9.75 -6.00 -10.62
C VAL A 139 9.89 -5.62 -9.15
N PHE A 140 10.92 -4.86 -8.80
CA PHE A 140 11.14 -4.38 -7.43
C PHE A 140 9.97 -3.54 -6.94
N TRP A 141 9.41 -2.67 -7.79
CA TRP A 141 8.24 -1.86 -7.47
C TRP A 141 7.03 -2.72 -7.11
N ILE A 142 6.64 -3.65 -7.99
CA ILE A 142 5.46 -4.50 -7.77
C ILE A 142 5.62 -5.33 -6.50
N VAL A 143 6.73 -6.02 -6.35
CA VAL A 143 7.01 -6.88 -5.20
C VAL A 143 7.16 -6.05 -3.92
N GLY A 144 7.87 -4.92 -4.01
CA GLY A 144 8.12 -4.02 -2.87
C GLY A 144 6.84 -3.44 -2.30
N ILE A 145 5.97 -2.88 -3.15
CA ILE A 145 4.70 -2.29 -2.70
C ILE A 145 3.73 -3.38 -2.20
N THR A 146 3.67 -4.54 -2.88
CA THR A 146 2.86 -5.67 -2.42
C THR A 146 3.25 -6.09 -1.01
N ASN A 147 4.55 -6.19 -0.71
CA ASN A 147 5.01 -6.53 0.63
C ASN A 147 4.85 -5.37 1.62
N ALA A 148 5.03 -4.12 1.21
CA ALA A 148 4.87 -2.96 2.09
C ALA A 148 3.42 -2.83 2.63
N ILE A 149 2.41 -3.07 1.77
CA ILE A 149 1.01 -3.10 2.18
C ILE A 149 0.72 -4.32 3.08
N ASN A 150 1.34 -5.46 2.80
CA ASN A 150 1.19 -6.65 3.65
C ASN A 150 1.82 -6.46 5.04
N LEU A 151 2.97 -5.80 5.13
CA LEU A 151 3.64 -5.54 6.41
C LEU A 151 2.90 -4.54 7.31
N ILE A 152 2.13 -3.62 6.74
CA ILE A 152 1.34 -2.66 7.53
C ILE A 152 0.03 -3.27 8.05
N ASP A 153 -0.38 -4.46 7.60
CA ASP A 153 -1.61 -5.15 8.02
C ASP A 153 -1.49 -5.79 9.40
N GLY A 154 -1.19 -4.96 10.41
CA GLY A 154 -0.98 -5.41 11.79
C GLY A 154 -2.08 -5.02 12.78
N LEU A 155 -3.04 -4.17 12.40
CA LEU A 155 -4.14 -3.69 13.24
C LEU A 155 -5.45 -3.63 12.45
N ASP A 156 -6.59 -3.84 13.17
CA ASP A 156 -7.94 -3.70 12.61
C ASP A 156 -8.09 -2.38 11.84
N GLY A 157 -8.45 -2.47 10.57
CA GLY A 157 -8.69 -1.34 9.69
C GLY A 157 -7.45 -0.63 9.16
N LEU A 158 -6.25 -0.93 9.66
CA LEU A 158 -5.05 -0.16 9.33
C LEU A 158 -4.69 -0.25 7.84
N SER A 159 -4.50 -1.44 7.32
CA SER A 159 -4.14 -1.66 5.92
C SER A 159 -5.26 -1.24 4.96
N ALA A 160 -6.53 -1.56 5.29
CA ALA A 160 -7.68 -1.15 4.49
C ALA A 160 -7.80 0.38 4.39
N GLY A 161 -7.64 1.09 5.51
CA GLY A 161 -7.75 2.54 5.52
C GLY A 161 -6.59 3.25 4.82
N ILE A 162 -5.34 2.80 5.04
CA ILE A 162 -4.19 3.34 4.31
C ILE A 162 -4.32 3.08 2.81
N SER A 163 -4.71 1.87 2.41
CA SER A 163 -4.97 1.55 1.00
C SER A 163 -6.08 2.41 0.41
N SER A 164 -7.14 2.72 1.19
CA SER A 164 -8.21 3.63 0.76
C SER A 164 -7.70 5.05 0.54
N ILE A 165 -6.85 5.58 1.43
CA ILE A 165 -6.24 6.91 1.28
C ILE A 165 -5.37 6.95 0.02
N VAL A 166 -4.54 5.94 -0.20
CA VAL A 166 -3.69 5.81 -1.39
C VAL A 166 -4.53 5.76 -2.66
N LEU A 167 -5.55 4.89 -2.72
CA LEU A 167 -6.42 4.74 -3.88
C LEU A 167 -7.24 6.00 -4.17
N ALA A 168 -7.72 6.71 -3.14
CA ALA A 168 -8.39 7.99 -3.29
C ALA A 168 -7.45 9.05 -3.89
N THR A 169 -6.20 9.06 -3.46
CA THR A 169 -5.18 9.99 -3.98
C THR A 169 -4.86 9.69 -5.44
N LEU A 170 -4.65 8.41 -5.80
CA LEU A 170 -4.43 7.99 -7.19
C LEU A 170 -5.63 8.33 -8.08
N ALA A 171 -6.86 8.12 -7.59
CA ALA A 171 -8.08 8.49 -8.30
C ALA A 171 -8.18 10.01 -8.52
N TYR A 172 -7.91 10.81 -7.48
CA TYR A 172 -7.89 12.27 -7.57
C TYR A 172 -6.87 12.76 -8.61
N MET A 173 -5.65 12.22 -8.57
CA MET A 173 -4.59 12.59 -9.51
C MET A 173 -4.94 12.16 -10.95
N ALA A 174 -5.55 10.98 -11.14
CA ALA A 174 -6.02 10.55 -12.44
C ALA A 174 -7.14 11.46 -12.98
N PHE A 175 -8.03 11.91 -12.10
CA PHE A 175 -9.12 12.81 -12.45
C PHE A 175 -8.63 14.21 -12.82
N THR A 176 -7.64 14.75 -12.12
CA THR A 176 -7.09 16.09 -12.32
C THR A 176 -5.96 16.14 -13.35
N SER A 177 -5.55 14.99 -13.91
CA SER A 177 -4.48 14.93 -14.92
C SER A 177 -4.83 15.74 -16.15
N PRO A 178 -4.01 16.76 -16.53
CA PRO A 178 -4.28 17.62 -17.68
C PRO A 178 -4.19 16.87 -19.02
N TRP A 179 -3.60 15.67 -19.03
CA TRP A 179 -3.36 14.87 -20.23
C TRP A 179 -4.50 13.90 -20.58
N GLY A 180 -5.55 13.83 -19.79
CA GLY A 180 -6.74 13.02 -20.07
C GLY A 180 -6.52 11.49 -20.12
N THR A 181 -5.27 11.04 -20.20
CA THR A 181 -4.91 9.64 -20.40
C THR A 181 -5.16 8.75 -19.18
N GLY A 182 -5.19 9.36 -17.98
CA GLY A 182 -5.47 8.67 -16.72
C GLY A 182 -6.95 8.40 -16.47
N THR A 183 -7.85 9.16 -17.10
CA THR A 183 -9.29 9.09 -16.81
C THR A 183 -9.96 7.83 -17.35
N ALA A 184 -9.46 7.27 -18.45
CA ALA A 184 -10.11 6.13 -19.10
C ALA A 184 -9.93 4.79 -18.38
N ILE A 185 -8.76 4.54 -17.75
CA ILE A 185 -8.44 3.25 -17.12
C ILE A 185 -8.11 3.42 -15.64
N ILE A 186 -7.22 4.37 -15.30
CA ILE A 186 -6.68 4.52 -13.94
C ILE A 186 -7.76 4.98 -12.97
N LEU A 187 -8.54 5.98 -13.34
CA LEU A 187 -9.61 6.53 -12.51
C LEU A 187 -10.67 5.47 -12.18
N PRO A 188 -11.26 4.74 -13.16
CA PRO A 188 -12.22 3.68 -12.84
C PRO A 188 -11.62 2.58 -11.96
N LEU A 189 -10.40 2.10 -12.27
CA LEU A 189 -9.75 1.05 -11.48
C LEU A 189 -9.50 1.49 -10.04
N ALA A 190 -8.98 2.70 -9.84
CA ALA A 190 -8.72 3.24 -8.51
C ALA A 190 -10.01 3.43 -7.71
N LEU A 191 -11.09 3.94 -8.35
CA LEU A 191 -12.38 4.15 -7.69
C LEU A 191 -13.10 2.83 -7.36
N ILE A 192 -13.04 1.82 -8.22
CA ILE A 192 -13.60 0.48 -7.97
C ILE A 192 -12.85 -0.19 -6.80
N ALA A 193 -11.52 -0.16 -6.82
CA ALA A 193 -10.71 -0.70 -5.73
C ALA A 193 -10.95 0.07 -4.41
N LEU A 194 -11.06 1.40 -4.46
CA LEU A 194 -11.41 2.24 -3.31
C LEU A 194 -12.78 1.87 -2.74
N ALA A 195 -13.80 1.78 -3.58
CA ALA A 195 -15.16 1.44 -3.17
C ALA A 195 -15.22 0.05 -2.50
N SER A 196 -14.54 -0.93 -3.10
CA SER A 196 -14.41 -2.28 -2.53
C SER A 196 -13.73 -2.26 -1.17
N THR A 197 -12.61 -1.52 -1.06
CA THR A 197 -11.85 -1.44 0.19
C THR A 197 -12.63 -0.70 1.28
N LEU A 198 -13.35 0.37 0.96
CA LEU A 198 -14.22 1.09 1.90
C LEU A 198 -15.41 0.24 2.36
N GLY A 199 -16.02 -0.53 1.46
CA GLY A 199 -17.07 -1.49 1.82
C GLY A 199 -16.56 -2.54 2.79
N PHE A 200 -15.35 -3.04 2.59
CA PHE A 200 -14.70 -3.98 3.49
C PHE A 200 -14.33 -3.33 4.83
N LEU A 201 -13.85 -2.09 4.85
CA LEU A 201 -13.48 -1.35 6.05
C LEU A 201 -14.64 -1.26 7.06
N PHE A 202 -15.89 -1.27 6.59
CA PHE A 202 -17.07 -1.32 7.46
C PHE A 202 -17.09 -2.57 8.37
N TYR A 203 -16.53 -3.69 7.93
CA TYR A 203 -16.42 -4.91 8.71
C TYR A 203 -15.05 -5.07 9.40
N ASN A 204 -14.03 -4.42 8.89
CA ASN A 204 -12.66 -4.56 9.36
C ASN A 204 -12.22 -3.46 10.34
N PHE A 205 -12.95 -2.31 10.42
CA PHE A 205 -12.60 -1.26 11.38
C PHE A 205 -12.84 -1.75 12.82
N HIS A 206 -11.97 -1.26 13.72
CA HIS A 206 -11.95 -1.74 15.11
C HIS A 206 -13.25 -1.46 15.90
N PRO A 207 -13.86 -2.46 16.54
CA PRO A 207 -13.45 -3.87 16.63
C PRO A 207 -13.83 -4.65 15.37
N ALA A 208 -12.83 -5.29 14.74
CA ALA A 208 -13.04 -6.00 13.49
C ALA A 208 -13.96 -7.22 13.65
N LYS A 209 -14.76 -7.50 12.62
CA LYS A 209 -15.55 -8.75 12.48
C LYS A 209 -14.83 -9.78 11.62
N ILE A 210 -13.89 -9.35 10.79
CA ILE A 210 -13.05 -10.15 9.90
C ILE A 210 -11.72 -9.44 9.66
N PHE A 211 -10.63 -10.18 9.64
CA PHE A 211 -9.32 -9.67 9.24
C PHE A 211 -9.17 -9.71 7.72
N MET A 212 -8.38 -8.77 7.20
CA MET A 212 -8.08 -8.67 5.78
C MET A 212 -7.38 -9.93 5.27
N GLY A 213 -6.42 -10.44 6.05
CA GLY A 213 -5.56 -11.56 5.72
C GLY A 213 -4.54 -11.25 4.63
N ASP A 214 -3.65 -12.20 4.38
CA ASP A 214 -2.67 -12.08 3.32
C ASP A 214 -3.34 -12.02 1.94
N THR A 215 -4.51 -12.66 1.78
CA THR A 215 -5.35 -12.53 0.58
C THR A 215 -5.63 -11.06 0.24
N GLY A 216 -6.02 -10.25 1.22
CA GLY A 216 -6.37 -8.86 0.96
C GLY A 216 -5.18 -7.92 0.92
N ALA A 217 -4.23 -8.10 1.83
CA ALA A 217 -3.06 -7.25 1.89
C ALA A 217 -2.17 -7.38 0.64
N LEU A 218 -1.93 -8.61 0.16
CA LEU A 218 -1.20 -8.85 -1.08
C LEU A 218 -1.99 -8.34 -2.31
N PHE A 219 -3.30 -8.57 -2.35
CA PHE A 219 -4.14 -8.12 -3.46
C PHE A 219 -4.19 -6.60 -3.56
N LEU A 220 -4.42 -5.88 -2.46
CA LEU A 220 -4.43 -4.41 -2.47
C LEU A 220 -3.05 -3.83 -2.80
N GLY A 221 -1.98 -4.41 -2.25
CA GLY A 221 -0.63 -4.00 -2.59
C GLY A 221 -0.33 -4.19 -4.08
N TYR A 222 -0.73 -5.31 -4.66
CA TYR A 222 -0.65 -5.55 -6.08
C TYR A 222 -1.47 -4.55 -6.89
N CYS A 223 -2.75 -4.33 -6.56
CA CYS A 223 -3.60 -3.35 -7.25
C CYS A 223 -2.99 -1.95 -7.23
N ILE A 224 -2.56 -1.48 -6.06
CA ILE A 224 -1.94 -0.16 -5.89
C ILE A 224 -0.66 -0.05 -6.72
N SER A 225 0.20 -1.09 -6.71
CA SER A 225 1.43 -1.09 -7.49
C SER A 225 1.18 -1.00 -8.98
N VAL A 226 0.20 -1.75 -9.49
CA VAL A 226 -0.17 -1.76 -10.93
C VAL A 226 -0.88 -0.47 -11.34
N ILE A 227 -1.84 0.03 -10.54
CA ILE A 227 -2.55 1.28 -10.83
C ILE A 227 -1.56 2.45 -10.88
N SER A 228 -0.60 2.50 -9.96
CA SER A 228 0.45 3.53 -9.98
C SER A 228 1.34 3.42 -11.21
N LEU A 229 1.73 2.21 -11.64
CA LEU A 229 2.50 1.99 -12.86
C LEU A 229 1.74 2.41 -14.13
N LEU A 230 0.44 2.14 -14.22
CA LEU A 230 -0.41 2.58 -15.32
C LEU A 230 -0.43 4.12 -15.42
N GLY A 231 -0.37 4.82 -14.29
CA GLY A 231 -0.24 6.27 -14.22
C GLY A 231 1.12 6.78 -14.72
N LEU A 232 2.18 6.07 -14.40
CA LEU A 232 3.55 6.42 -14.80
C LEU A 232 3.81 6.20 -16.30
N TYR A 233 3.20 5.18 -16.90
CA TYR A 233 3.42 4.81 -18.30
C TYR A 233 2.99 5.89 -19.29
N LYS A 234 2.10 6.81 -18.88
CA LYS A 234 1.50 7.81 -19.78
C LYS A 234 1.86 9.26 -19.46
N SER A 235 2.59 9.55 -18.39
CA SER A 235 2.94 10.93 -18.03
C SER A 235 4.45 11.14 -18.02
N VAL A 236 4.91 11.92 -19.01
CA VAL A 236 6.26 12.47 -19.04
C VAL A 236 6.26 13.73 -18.17
N THR A 237 6.08 13.57 -16.86
CA THR A 237 6.14 14.70 -15.93
C THR A 237 7.32 14.56 -14.98
N LEU A 238 7.92 15.70 -14.70
CA LEU A 238 8.90 15.89 -13.64
C LEU A 238 8.52 15.04 -12.42
N PHE A 239 9.38 14.08 -12.03
CA PHE A 239 9.23 13.26 -10.82
C PHE A 239 8.11 12.22 -10.82
N SER A 240 7.63 11.74 -11.95
CA SER A 240 6.49 10.81 -12.01
C SER A 240 6.64 9.57 -11.10
N PHE A 241 7.84 9.02 -10.94
CA PHE A 241 8.09 7.87 -10.05
C PHE A 241 8.12 8.25 -8.55
N ILE A 242 8.54 9.48 -8.21
CA ILE A 242 8.62 9.93 -6.80
C ILE A 242 7.22 10.14 -6.21
N VAL A 243 6.25 10.58 -7.02
CA VAL A 243 4.88 10.83 -6.57
C VAL A 243 4.23 9.59 -5.95
N PRO A 244 4.19 8.40 -6.60
CA PRO A 244 3.69 7.18 -5.96
C PRO A 244 4.47 6.77 -4.71
N VAL A 245 5.78 7.02 -4.65
CA VAL A 245 6.58 6.77 -3.43
C VAL A 245 6.11 7.66 -2.29
N ILE A 246 5.81 8.94 -2.54
CA ILE A 246 5.29 9.86 -1.53
C ILE A 246 3.87 9.45 -1.10
N ILE A 247 2.97 9.10 -2.04
CA ILE A 247 1.61 8.64 -1.72
C ILE A 247 1.66 7.41 -0.80
N LEU A 248 2.58 6.50 -1.08
CA LEU A 248 2.86 5.30 -0.28
C LEU A 248 3.80 5.57 0.89
N GLY A 249 3.94 6.82 1.32
CA GLY A 249 4.91 7.23 2.34
C GLY A 249 4.85 6.39 3.60
N VAL A 250 3.64 6.11 4.15
CA VAL A 250 3.49 5.31 5.37
C VAL A 250 4.00 3.88 5.18
N PRO A 251 3.53 3.06 4.22
CA PRO A 251 4.01 1.70 4.05
C PRO A 251 5.48 1.62 3.62
N VAL A 252 5.94 2.54 2.76
CA VAL A 252 7.34 2.60 2.33
C VAL A 252 8.25 2.98 3.49
N PHE A 253 7.89 3.99 4.27
CA PHE A 253 8.61 4.43 5.46
C PHE A 253 8.75 3.30 6.49
N ASP A 254 7.63 2.65 6.86
CA ASP A 254 7.63 1.58 7.86
C ASP A 254 8.48 0.39 7.41
N THR A 255 8.37 -0.01 6.13
CA THR A 255 9.16 -1.10 5.54
C THR A 255 10.66 -0.74 5.47
N THR A 256 11.00 0.47 5.04
CA THR A 256 12.38 0.94 4.95
C THR A 256 13.06 0.93 6.31
N PHE A 257 12.40 1.49 7.33
CA PHE A 257 12.94 1.48 8.69
C PHE A 257 13.04 0.07 9.28
N ALA A 258 12.13 -0.84 8.93
CA ALA A 258 12.23 -2.25 9.31
C ALA A 258 13.47 -2.92 8.68
N ILE A 259 13.77 -2.62 7.42
CA ILE A 259 14.98 -3.13 6.74
C ILE A 259 16.24 -2.54 7.37
N ILE A 260 16.32 -1.22 7.53
CA ILE A 260 17.46 -0.52 8.17
C ILE A 260 17.72 -1.11 9.55
N ARG A 261 16.70 -1.26 10.37
CA ARG A 261 16.82 -1.82 11.72
C ARG A 261 17.37 -3.25 11.72
N ARG A 262 16.95 -4.10 10.77
CA ARG A 262 17.47 -5.47 10.64
C ARG A 262 18.94 -5.45 10.24
N ILE A 263 19.34 -4.60 9.29
CA ILE A 263 20.74 -4.45 8.86
C ILE A 263 21.62 -3.96 10.02
N VAL A 264 21.20 -2.91 10.71
CA VAL A 264 21.94 -2.35 11.86
C VAL A 264 22.10 -3.38 12.98
N ASN A 265 21.06 -4.21 13.22
CA ASN A 265 21.10 -5.27 14.24
C ASN A 265 21.68 -6.59 13.71
N LYS A 266 22.27 -6.63 12.51
CA LYS A 266 22.86 -7.81 11.87
C LYS A 266 21.91 -9.00 11.79
N LYS A 267 20.61 -8.75 11.58
CA LYS A 267 19.57 -9.77 11.41
C LYS A 267 19.24 -9.97 9.93
N PRO A 268 18.82 -11.19 9.53
CA PRO A 268 18.31 -11.40 8.17
C PRO A 268 17.14 -10.47 7.86
N ILE A 269 17.04 -10.01 6.61
CA ILE A 269 15.92 -9.13 6.16
C ILE A 269 14.57 -9.81 6.33
N SER A 270 14.51 -11.14 6.24
CA SER A 270 13.30 -11.95 6.43
C SER A 270 12.96 -12.24 7.90
N ALA A 271 13.78 -11.80 8.87
CA ALA A 271 13.52 -12.05 10.28
C ALA A 271 12.23 -11.34 10.73
N PRO A 272 11.42 -11.96 11.62
CA PRO A 272 10.25 -11.32 12.21
C PRO A 272 10.65 -10.02 12.94
N ASP A 273 9.84 -8.98 12.79
CA ASP A 273 10.06 -7.68 13.44
C ASP A 273 8.79 -7.23 14.17
N LYS A 274 8.95 -6.79 15.40
CA LYS A 274 7.87 -6.27 16.25
C LYS A 274 8.00 -4.76 16.51
N SER A 275 8.79 -4.05 15.70
CA SER A 275 9.06 -2.63 15.91
C SER A 275 8.52 -1.78 14.75
N HIS A 276 7.50 -2.27 14.04
CA HIS A 276 6.76 -1.47 13.06
C HIS A 276 6.07 -0.28 13.73
N LEU A 277 5.73 0.74 12.93
CA LEU A 277 5.15 1.99 13.39
C LEU A 277 3.96 1.78 14.35
N HIS A 278 3.04 0.89 13.99
CA HIS A 278 1.87 0.60 14.82
C HIS A 278 2.24 -0.05 16.17
N HIS A 279 3.24 -0.94 16.21
CA HIS A 279 3.71 -1.53 17.46
C HIS A 279 4.35 -0.49 18.38
N ARG A 280 5.11 0.45 17.81
CA ARG A 280 5.75 1.53 18.58
C ARG A 280 4.73 2.49 19.17
N LEU A 281 3.70 2.88 18.40
CA LEU A 281 2.64 3.75 18.89
C LEU A 281 1.83 3.07 20.02
N LEU A 282 1.52 1.78 19.89
CA LEU A 282 0.89 1.01 20.98
C LEU A 282 1.78 0.95 22.22
N ALA A 283 3.09 0.73 22.06
CA ALA A 283 4.05 0.72 23.18
C ALA A 283 4.18 2.08 23.87
N MET A 284 3.91 3.19 23.16
CA MET A 284 3.81 4.55 23.72
C MET A 284 2.51 4.79 24.52
N GLY A 285 1.61 3.80 24.60
CA GLY A 285 0.37 3.88 25.36
C GLY A 285 -0.85 4.37 24.57
N PHE A 286 -0.76 4.54 23.25
CA PHE A 286 -1.93 4.87 22.45
C PHE A 286 -2.88 3.67 22.35
N SER A 287 -4.18 3.90 22.41
CA SER A 287 -5.18 2.86 22.16
C SER A 287 -5.17 2.43 20.69
N HIS A 288 -5.68 1.22 20.40
CA HIS A 288 -5.79 0.67 19.04
C HIS A 288 -6.37 1.70 18.03
N ARG A 289 -7.55 2.25 18.32
CA ARG A 289 -8.21 3.26 17.47
C ARG A 289 -7.37 4.52 17.26
N LYS A 290 -6.75 5.04 18.34
CA LYS A 290 -5.90 6.23 18.25
C LYS A 290 -4.68 5.96 17.38
N THR A 291 -4.05 4.81 17.53
CA THR A 291 -2.90 4.39 16.70
C THR A 291 -3.26 4.37 15.22
N VAL A 292 -4.38 3.75 14.85
CA VAL A 292 -4.84 3.68 13.46
C VAL A 292 -5.14 5.07 12.91
N LEU A 293 -5.85 5.93 13.66
CA LEU A 293 -6.15 7.29 13.22
C LEU A 293 -4.91 8.18 13.08
N ILE A 294 -3.90 8.03 13.95
CA ILE A 294 -2.61 8.72 13.80
C ILE A 294 -1.93 8.30 12.50
N ILE A 295 -1.92 7.01 12.20
CA ILE A 295 -1.29 6.50 10.97
C ILE A 295 -2.08 6.95 9.73
N TYR A 296 -3.41 7.03 9.79
CA TYR A 296 -4.23 7.63 8.72
C TYR A 296 -3.89 9.11 8.50
N ALA A 297 -3.70 9.88 9.58
CA ALA A 297 -3.29 11.27 9.48
C ALA A 297 -1.94 11.41 8.78
N PHE A 298 -0.97 10.52 9.04
CA PHE A 298 0.28 10.47 8.28
C PHE A 298 0.04 10.09 6.81
N GLY A 299 -0.83 9.12 6.53
CA GLY A 299 -1.21 8.77 5.16
C GLY A 299 -1.78 9.97 4.40
N ILE A 300 -2.70 10.72 5.00
CA ILE A 300 -3.28 11.93 4.43
C ILE A 300 -2.20 13.02 4.24
N PHE A 301 -1.32 13.20 5.22
CA PHE A 301 -0.21 14.14 5.11
C PHE A 301 0.68 13.84 3.90
N PHE A 302 1.10 12.59 3.70
CA PHE A 302 1.88 12.18 2.53
C PHE A 302 1.09 12.37 1.23
N SER A 303 -0.20 12.01 1.22
CA SER A 303 -1.08 12.17 0.06
C SER A 303 -1.23 13.62 -0.39
N VAL A 304 -1.44 14.54 0.56
CA VAL A 304 -1.52 15.98 0.27
C VAL A 304 -0.19 16.48 -0.30
N ASN A 305 0.93 16.09 0.32
CA ASN A 305 2.26 16.46 -0.19
C ASN A 305 2.52 15.90 -1.59
N ALA A 306 2.08 14.69 -1.90
CA ALA A 306 2.19 14.10 -3.24
C ALA A 306 1.39 14.89 -4.29
N ILE A 307 0.18 15.33 -3.95
CA ILE A 307 -0.65 16.16 -4.83
C ILE A 307 0.04 17.51 -5.09
N ILE A 308 0.53 18.19 -4.05
CA ILE A 308 1.27 19.44 -4.20
C ILE A 308 2.52 19.24 -5.06
N PHE A 309 3.27 18.16 -4.78
CA PHE A 309 4.49 17.82 -5.49
C PHE A 309 4.26 17.58 -6.98
N SER A 310 3.14 16.94 -7.36
CA SER A 310 2.81 16.63 -8.77
C SER A 310 2.61 17.85 -9.66
N SER A 311 2.30 19.00 -9.07
CA SER A 311 2.09 20.28 -9.78
C SER A 311 3.16 21.33 -9.42
N ALA A 312 4.16 20.97 -8.60
CA ALA A 312 5.15 21.88 -8.10
C ALA A 312 6.24 22.22 -9.13
N THR A 313 6.78 23.41 -9.04
CA THR A 313 8.01 23.78 -9.76
C THR A 313 9.21 22.99 -9.22
N LEU A 314 10.30 22.89 -9.99
CA LEU A 314 11.51 22.17 -9.61
C LEU A 314 12.01 22.55 -8.20
N TRP A 315 12.13 23.83 -7.91
CA TRP A 315 12.61 24.32 -6.60
C TRP A 315 11.67 23.95 -5.45
N LEU A 316 10.37 24.07 -5.68
CA LEU A 316 9.38 23.67 -4.69
C LEU A 316 9.42 22.16 -4.46
N SER A 317 9.56 21.36 -5.51
CA SER A 317 9.69 19.90 -5.41
C SER A 317 10.92 19.47 -4.59
N ILE A 318 12.08 20.10 -4.85
CA ILE A 318 13.31 19.85 -4.08
C ILE A 318 13.09 20.22 -2.62
N THR A 319 12.51 21.39 -2.35
CA THR A 319 12.22 21.83 -0.97
C THR A 319 11.27 20.87 -0.26
N LEU A 320 10.19 20.46 -0.93
CA LEU A 320 9.25 19.47 -0.38
C LEU A 320 9.91 18.14 -0.06
N LEU A 321 10.80 17.63 -0.92
CA LEU A 321 11.54 16.41 -0.66
C LEU A 321 12.42 16.52 0.59
N PHE A 322 13.16 17.63 0.73
CA PHE A 322 13.95 17.87 1.93
C PHE A 322 13.09 17.93 3.19
N VAL A 323 11.96 18.63 3.13
CA VAL A 323 11.00 18.72 4.25
C VAL A 323 10.45 17.34 4.60
N LEU A 324 10.06 16.55 3.60
CA LEU A 324 9.54 15.19 3.83
C LEU A 324 10.61 14.26 4.43
N ILE A 325 11.83 14.27 3.91
CA ILE A 325 12.94 13.47 4.44
C ILE A 325 13.23 13.88 5.88
N PHE A 326 13.33 15.18 6.16
CA PHE A 326 13.59 15.69 7.51
C PHE A 326 12.44 15.36 8.48
N PHE A 327 11.20 15.50 8.04
CA PHE A 327 10.02 15.13 8.81
C PHE A 327 10.01 13.63 9.14
N THR A 328 10.31 12.77 8.16
CA THR A 328 10.33 11.32 8.38
C THR A 328 11.45 10.90 9.32
N GLU A 329 12.63 11.56 9.26
CA GLU A 329 13.73 11.29 10.18
C GLU A 329 13.38 11.72 11.62
N ILE A 330 12.83 12.93 11.82
CA ILE A 330 12.35 13.37 13.14
C ILE A 330 11.31 12.40 13.69
N LEU A 331 10.37 11.99 12.86
CA LEU A 331 9.32 11.04 13.25
C LEU A 331 9.92 9.71 13.69
N ALA A 332 10.91 9.20 12.93
CA ALA A 332 11.63 7.97 13.25
C ALA A 332 12.37 8.06 14.59
N GLU A 333 13.01 9.21 14.87
CA GLU A 333 13.71 9.43 16.15
C GLU A 333 12.74 9.57 17.32
N VAL A 334 11.63 10.32 17.15
CA VAL A 334 10.61 10.52 18.20
C VAL A 334 9.97 9.19 18.59
N ILE A 335 9.55 8.41 17.60
CA ILE A 335 8.88 7.12 17.79
C ILE A 335 9.88 6.01 18.16
N GLY A 336 11.18 6.21 17.87
CA GLY A 336 12.24 5.22 18.14
C GLY A 336 12.20 4.05 17.16
N LEU A 337 11.95 4.31 15.87
CA LEU A 337 11.80 3.27 14.85
C LEU A 337 13.09 2.52 14.54
N VAL A 338 14.25 3.17 14.58
CA VAL A 338 15.56 2.53 14.32
C VAL A 338 16.16 1.95 15.60
N HIS A 339 16.35 2.80 16.60
CA HIS A 339 16.91 2.42 17.90
C HIS A 339 16.44 3.41 18.96
N GLU A 340 16.10 2.93 20.17
CA GLU A 340 15.57 3.78 21.24
C GLU A 340 16.57 4.86 21.72
N ARG A 341 17.86 4.56 21.66
CA ARG A 341 18.94 5.46 22.13
C ARG A 341 19.60 6.25 21.02
N TYR A 342 19.46 5.87 19.76
CA TYR A 342 20.09 6.54 18.63
C TYR A 342 19.16 7.62 18.08
N LYS A 343 19.38 8.87 18.49
CA LYS A 343 18.55 10.04 18.17
C LYS A 343 19.47 11.20 17.76
N PRO A 344 20.11 11.14 16.59
CA PRO A 344 21.13 12.11 16.18
C PRO A 344 20.60 13.55 16.10
N LEU A 345 19.44 13.79 15.47
CA LEU A 345 18.88 15.13 15.34
C LEU A 345 18.43 15.72 16.68
N ILE A 346 17.73 14.93 17.48
CA ILE A 346 17.29 15.37 18.82
C ILE A 346 18.50 15.63 19.73
N SER A 347 19.54 14.80 19.63
CA SER A 347 20.78 14.99 20.42
C SER A 347 21.57 16.21 19.97
N PHE A 348 21.60 16.49 18.66
CA PHE A 348 22.20 17.69 18.10
C PHE A 348 21.45 18.94 18.58
N TYR A 349 20.13 18.99 18.48
CA TYR A 349 19.30 20.09 18.96
C TYR A 349 19.56 20.37 20.46
N LYS A 350 19.59 19.32 21.30
CA LYS A 350 19.90 19.47 22.74
C LYS A 350 21.30 20.03 22.99
N LYS A 351 22.31 19.68 22.15
CA LYS A 351 23.67 20.24 22.27
C LYS A 351 23.72 21.70 21.87
N VAL A 352 23.00 22.11 20.83
CA VAL A 352 22.92 23.52 20.40
C VAL A 352 22.26 24.35 21.51
N LYS A 353 21.09 23.93 21.99
CA LYS A 353 20.35 24.64 23.06
C LYS A 353 21.21 24.79 24.35
N LYS A 354 22.01 23.76 24.69
CA LYS A 354 22.88 23.80 25.87
C LYS A 354 24.10 24.72 25.70
N ARG A 355 24.36 25.25 24.52
CA ARG A 355 25.42 26.25 24.24
C ARG A 355 24.88 27.67 24.22
N GLU A 356 23.55 27.84 24.15
CA GLU A 356 22.88 29.14 24.20
C GLU A 356 22.41 29.51 25.62
N ASP A 357 22.24 28.52 26.50
CA ASP A 357 22.03 28.67 27.95
C ASP A 357 23.44 28.72 28.69
#